data_2aef2ddc6134b2abdffb0aa1390fafa1
#
_entry.id   2aef2ddc6134b2abdffb0aa1390fafa1
#
_cell.length_a   1.000
_cell.length_b   1.000
_cell.length_c   1.000
_cell.angle_alpha   90.00
_cell.angle_beta   90.00
_cell.angle_gamma   90.00
#
_symmetry.space_group_name_H-M   'P 1'
#
loop_
_entity.id
_entity.type
_entity.pdbx_description
1 polymer ?
#
loop_
_entity_poly.entity_id
_entity_poly.type
_entity_poly.pdbx_seq_one_letter_code
_entity_poly.pdbx_strand_id
1 'polypeptide(L)'
;MDALELLHEDHEKVKELFEEAEGTENQKEKKRIFEEINSELETHARIEETVFYPAMQKHQELKDMVRESLEEHKQIKALLKQIHNLKSDSEKFDSKLQVLIEDVEHHAEEEEERKMFPKIRKICSQEELDKLGTELETAKNKKQRKAS
;
A
#
# COMPACT_ATOMS: atom_id res chain seq x y z
N MET A 1 13.36 9.86 -8.34
CA MET A 1 13.15 8.78 -7.35
C MET A 1 13.00 7.44 -8.03
N ASP A 2 13.71 6.43 -7.60
CA ASP A 2 13.50 5.10 -8.18
C ASP A 2 12.23 4.47 -7.61
N ALA A 3 11.84 3.32 -8.18
CA ALA A 3 10.60 2.64 -7.81
C ALA A 3 10.53 2.31 -6.32
N LEU A 4 11.62 1.82 -5.76
CA LEU A 4 11.62 1.40 -4.34
C LEU A 4 11.54 2.59 -3.39
N GLU A 5 12.18 3.69 -3.74
CA GLU A 5 12.09 4.92 -2.96
C GLU A 5 10.67 5.49 -2.96
N LEU A 6 10.01 5.45 -4.13
CA LEU A 6 8.64 5.93 -4.26
C LEU A 6 7.68 5.09 -3.41
N LEU A 7 7.81 3.77 -3.49
CA LEU A 7 6.96 2.86 -2.72
C LEU A 7 7.22 3.01 -1.22
N HIS A 8 8.47 3.21 -0.83
CA HIS A 8 8.83 3.44 0.57
C HIS A 8 8.15 4.71 1.10
N GLU A 9 8.17 5.79 0.32
CA GLU A 9 7.50 7.04 0.74
C GLU A 9 5.99 6.85 0.91
N ASP A 10 5.37 6.06 0.04
CA ASP A 10 3.96 5.73 0.18
C ASP A 10 3.70 4.98 1.49
N HIS A 11 4.58 4.03 1.84
CA HIS A 11 4.47 3.29 3.10
C HIS A 11 4.57 4.24 4.32
N GLU A 12 5.50 5.18 4.27
CA GLU A 12 5.67 6.15 5.35
C GLU A 12 4.45 7.05 5.50
N LYS A 13 3.85 7.48 4.39
CA LYS A 13 2.65 8.31 4.42
C LYS A 13 1.48 7.58 5.07
N VAL A 14 1.26 6.33 4.70
CA VAL A 14 0.19 5.52 5.30
C VAL A 14 0.45 5.29 6.77
N LYS A 15 1.70 5.06 7.15
CA LYS A 15 2.08 4.90 8.56
C LYS A 15 1.74 6.13 9.38
N GLU A 16 2.00 7.32 8.84
CA GLU A 16 1.63 8.58 9.50
C GLU A 16 0.12 8.70 9.70
N LEU A 17 -0.65 8.30 8.68
CA LEU A 17 -2.12 8.31 8.77
C LEU A 17 -2.62 7.32 9.82
N PHE A 18 -2.00 6.15 9.92
CA PHE A 18 -2.32 5.19 10.97
C PHE A 18 -2.09 5.77 12.35
N GLU A 19 -0.95 6.45 12.54
CA GLU A 19 -0.63 7.09 13.81
C GLU A 19 -1.64 8.18 14.16
N GLU A 20 -2.08 8.96 13.18
CA GLU A 20 -3.13 9.97 13.38
C GLU A 20 -4.45 9.32 13.80
N ALA A 21 -4.83 8.22 13.15
CA ALA A 21 -6.07 7.51 13.48
C ALA A 21 -6.02 6.94 14.89
N GLU A 22 -4.88 6.37 15.28
CA GLU A 22 -4.71 5.82 16.62
C GLU A 22 -4.64 6.89 17.70
N GLY A 23 -4.20 8.10 17.32
CA GLY A 23 -4.00 9.21 18.23
C GLY A 23 -5.26 10.01 18.56
N THR A 24 -6.37 9.77 17.90
CA THR A 24 -7.62 10.48 18.17
C THR A 24 -8.64 9.55 18.83
N GLU A 25 -9.38 10.10 19.81
CA GLU A 25 -10.47 9.39 20.46
C GLU A 25 -11.83 9.74 19.83
N ASN A 26 -11.85 10.74 18.95
CA ASN A 26 -13.06 11.15 18.25
C ASN A 26 -13.34 10.18 17.10
N GLN A 27 -14.42 9.41 17.21
CA GLN A 27 -14.74 8.37 16.22
C GLN A 27 -15.06 8.93 14.84
N LYS A 28 -15.68 10.10 14.74
CA LYS A 28 -15.95 10.72 13.44
C LYS A 28 -14.66 11.14 12.76
N GLU A 29 -13.73 11.71 13.52
CA GLU A 29 -12.41 12.08 13.04
C GLU A 29 -11.63 10.85 12.61
N LYS A 30 -11.68 9.78 13.40
CA LYS A 30 -11.04 8.51 13.07
C LYS A 30 -11.56 7.95 11.75
N LYS A 31 -12.88 8.01 11.54
CA LYS A 31 -13.48 7.56 10.29
C LYS A 31 -13.01 8.41 9.10
N ARG A 32 -12.91 9.73 9.29
CA ARG A 32 -12.42 10.63 8.25
C ARG A 32 -10.98 10.28 7.88
N ILE A 33 -10.12 10.04 8.86
CA ILE A 33 -8.74 9.64 8.62
C ILE A 33 -8.70 8.27 7.92
N PHE A 34 -9.55 7.35 8.34
CA PHE A 34 -9.67 6.05 7.67
C PHE A 34 -9.98 6.20 6.18
N GLU A 35 -10.86 7.13 5.80
CA GLU A 35 -11.18 7.32 4.38
C GLU A 35 -9.97 7.83 3.59
N GLU A 36 -9.09 8.63 4.21
CA GLU A 36 -7.83 9.02 3.59
C GLU A 36 -6.90 7.81 3.44
N ILE A 37 -6.83 6.96 4.47
CA ILE A 37 -6.05 5.72 4.43
C ILE A 37 -6.56 4.84 3.28
N ASN A 38 -7.86 4.69 3.17
CA ASN A 38 -8.49 3.88 2.12
C ASN A 38 -8.09 4.38 0.73
N SER A 39 -8.16 5.68 0.51
CA SER A 39 -7.78 6.30 -0.77
C SER A 39 -6.31 6.08 -1.09
N GLU A 40 -5.42 6.28 -0.11
CA GLU A 40 -3.98 6.08 -0.30
C GLU A 40 -3.64 4.62 -0.60
N LEU A 41 -4.25 3.69 0.14
CA LEU A 41 -4.00 2.26 -0.06
C LEU A 41 -4.55 1.76 -1.39
N GLU A 42 -5.71 2.24 -1.82
CA GLU A 42 -6.25 1.89 -3.14
C GLU A 42 -5.32 2.33 -4.27
N THR A 43 -4.81 3.56 -4.19
CA THR A 43 -3.88 4.08 -5.18
C THR A 43 -2.58 3.30 -5.17
N HIS A 44 -2.02 3.07 -3.98
CA HIS A 44 -0.76 2.33 -3.82
C HIS A 44 -0.89 0.89 -4.36
N ALA A 45 -1.96 0.18 -4.00
CA ALA A 45 -2.20 -1.17 -4.49
C ALA A 45 -2.36 -1.19 -6.02
N ARG A 46 -3.06 -0.21 -6.57
CA ARG A 46 -3.28 -0.15 -8.01
C ARG A 46 -1.97 0.05 -8.78
N ILE A 47 -1.10 0.97 -8.34
CA ILE A 47 0.17 1.19 -9.06
C ILE A 47 1.11 -0.01 -8.90
N GLU A 48 1.07 -0.70 -7.76
CA GLU A 48 1.83 -1.93 -7.60
C GLU A 48 1.31 -3.03 -8.53
N GLU A 49 0.00 -3.22 -8.59
CA GLU A 49 -0.61 -4.30 -9.36
C GLU A 49 -0.55 -4.07 -10.87
N THR A 50 -0.59 -2.82 -11.32
CA THR A 50 -0.61 -2.51 -12.74
C THR A 50 0.76 -2.21 -13.34
N VAL A 51 1.72 -1.77 -12.53
CA VAL A 51 3.05 -1.36 -13.02
C VAL A 51 4.17 -2.13 -12.35
N PHE A 52 4.24 -2.11 -11.02
CA PHE A 52 5.39 -2.63 -10.29
C PHE A 52 5.48 -4.17 -10.33
N TYR A 53 4.43 -4.85 -9.90
CA TYR A 53 4.45 -6.32 -9.86
C TYR A 53 4.58 -6.95 -11.24
N PRO A 54 3.92 -6.46 -12.30
CA PRO A 54 4.16 -7.02 -13.63
C PRO A 54 5.61 -6.92 -14.07
N ALA A 55 6.30 -5.81 -13.74
CA ALA A 55 7.72 -5.67 -14.04
C ALA A 55 8.57 -6.66 -13.25
N MET A 56 8.25 -6.85 -11.97
CA MET A 56 8.98 -7.78 -11.10
C MET A 56 8.76 -9.24 -11.51
N GLN A 57 7.57 -9.58 -12.01
CA GLN A 57 7.26 -10.95 -12.44
C GLN A 57 8.09 -11.41 -13.64
N LYS A 58 8.73 -10.49 -14.35
CA LYS A 58 9.66 -10.83 -15.42
C LYS A 58 10.92 -11.50 -14.89
N HIS A 59 11.22 -11.31 -13.62
CA HIS A 59 12.36 -11.93 -12.94
C HIS A 59 11.89 -13.19 -12.23
N GLN A 60 12.41 -14.34 -12.65
CA GLN A 60 12.00 -15.64 -12.12
C GLN A 60 12.10 -15.72 -10.60
N GLU A 61 13.13 -15.11 -10.04
CA GLU A 61 13.42 -15.15 -8.61
C GLU A 61 12.39 -14.39 -7.77
N LEU A 62 11.58 -13.52 -8.39
CA LEU A 62 10.62 -12.68 -7.69
C LEU A 62 9.17 -13.14 -7.85
N LYS A 63 8.91 -14.13 -8.69
CA LYS A 63 7.53 -14.57 -9.01
C LYS A 63 6.72 -15.00 -7.80
N ASP A 64 7.33 -15.79 -6.92
CA ASP A 64 6.61 -16.28 -5.73
C ASP A 64 6.30 -15.16 -4.75
N MET A 65 7.26 -14.24 -4.56
CA MET A 65 7.06 -13.09 -3.69
C MET A 65 5.92 -12.18 -4.19
N VAL A 66 5.88 -11.95 -5.51
CA VAL A 66 4.82 -11.15 -6.12
C VAL A 66 3.46 -11.82 -5.93
N ARG A 67 3.41 -13.13 -6.15
CA ARG A 67 2.16 -13.89 -5.99
C ARG A 67 1.63 -13.78 -4.56
N GLU A 68 2.51 -13.92 -3.57
CA GLU A 68 2.16 -13.77 -2.16
C GLU A 68 1.67 -12.36 -1.86
N SER A 69 2.36 -11.34 -2.39
CA SER A 69 1.94 -9.95 -2.22
C SER A 69 0.55 -9.68 -2.79
N LEU A 70 0.22 -10.27 -3.94
CA LEU A 70 -1.10 -10.12 -4.53
C LEU A 70 -2.20 -10.75 -3.66
N GLU A 71 -1.91 -11.87 -3.00
CA GLU A 71 -2.87 -12.47 -2.06
C GLU A 71 -3.06 -11.59 -0.83
N GLU A 72 -1.98 -11.00 -0.32
CA GLU A 72 -2.07 -10.06 0.80
C GLU A 72 -2.87 -8.82 0.42
N HIS A 73 -2.73 -8.32 -0.80
CA HIS A 73 -3.53 -7.20 -1.31
C HIS A 73 -5.02 -7.52 -1.29
N LYS A 74 -5.40 -8.73 -1.69
CA LYS A 74 -6.81 -9.15 -1.69
C LYS A 74 -7.40 -9.10 -0.28
N GLN A 75 -6.65 -9.55 0.71
CA GLN A 75 -7.09 -9.54 2.11
C GLN A 75 -7.25 -8.12 2.63
N ILE A 76 -6.29 -7.26 2.31
CA ILE A 76 -6.32 -5.85 2.71
C ILE A 76 -7.50 -5.14 2.06
N LYS A 77 -7.74 -5.36 0.77
CA LYS A 77 -8.87 -4.75 0.04
C LYS A 77 -10.21 -5.15 0.62
N ALA A 78 -10.37 -6.44 0.98
CA ALA A 78 -11.59 -6.93 1.60
C ALA A 78 -11.84 -6.23 2.93
N LEU A 79 -10.80 -6.07 3.73
CA LEU A 79 -10.91 -5.43 5.03
C LEU A 79 -11.21 -3.94 4.90
N LEU A 80 -10.59 -3.26 3.94
CA LEU A 80 -10.88 -1.85 3.64
C LEU A 80 -12.36 -1.65 3.31
N LYS A 81 -12.91 -2.53 2.50
CA LYS A 81 -14.32 -2.47 2.13
C LYS A 81 -15.23 -2.69 3.35
N GLN A 82 -14.90 -3.65 4.19
CA GLN A 82 -15.66 -3.91 5.41
C GLN A 82 -15.69 -2.69 6.33
N ILE A 83 -14.53 -2.07 6.56
CA ILE A 83 -14.42 -0.90 7.43
C ILE A 83 -15.15 0.30 6.82
N HIS A 84 -15.00 0.50 5.51
CA HIS A 84 -15.68 1.58 4.80
C HIS A 84 -17.19 1.52 5.02
N ASN A 85 -17.77 0.33 5.05
CA ASN A 85 -19.21 0.12 5.22
C ASN A 85 -19.67 0.20 6.68
N LEU A 86 -18.77 0.29 7.65
CA LEU A 86 -19.12 0.46 9.06
C LEU A 86 -19.34 1.93 9.39
N LYS A 87 -20.28 2.18 10.31
CA LYS A 87 -20.45 3.51 10.89
C LYS A 87 -19.32 3.77 11.89
N SER A 88 -18.98 5.04 12.08
CA SER A 88 -17.88 5.42 12.98
C SER A 88 -18.12 4.97 14.43
N ASP A 89 -19.36 4.84 14.87
CA ASP A 89 -19.73 4.41 16.21
C ASP A 89 -19.92 2.89 16.34
N SER A 90 -19.68 2.12 15.28
CA SER A 90 -19.77 0.67 15.33
C SER A 90 -18.75 0.08 16.31
N GLU A 91 -19.17 -0.91 17.09
CA GLU A 91 -18.29 -1.64 18.00
C GLU A 91 -17.15 -2.35 17.26
N LYS A 92 -17.36 -2.66 15.97
CA LYS A 92 -16.38 -3.38 15.16
C LYS A 92 -15.34 -2.48 14.50
N PHE A 93 -15.59 -1.17 14.49
CA PHE A 93 -14.73 -0.22 13.76
C PHE A 93 -13.28 -0.27 14.25
N ASP A 94 -13.06 -0.06 15.55
CA ASP A 94 -11.71 -0.01 16.11
C ASP A 94 -10.96 -1.34 15.96
N SER A 95 -11.64 -2.46 16.21
CA SER A 95 -10.98 -3.76 16.11
C SER A 95 -10.60 -4.12 14.68
N LYS A 96 -11.46 -3.80 13.71
CA LYS A 96 -11.14 -4.05 12.30
C LYS A 96 -10.06 -3.10 11.79
N LEU A 97 -10.07 -1.86 12.25
CA LEU A 97 -9.00 -0.91 11.91
C LEU A 97 -7.65 -1.41 12.43
N GLN A 98 -7.63 -1.95 13.65
CA GLN A 98 -6.40 -2.50 14.22
C GLN A 98 -5.87 -3.68 13.39
N VAL A 99 -6.75 -4.57 12.95
CA VAL A 99 -6.35 -5.69 12.08
C VAL A 99 -5.80 -5.16 10.75
N LEU A 100 -6.44 -4.13 10.19
CA LEU A 100 -5.96 -3.50 8.96
C LEU A 100 -4.53 -2.95 9.13
N ILE A 101 -4.29 -2.24 10.22
CA ILE A 101 -2.98 -1.67 10.51
C ILE A 101 -1.92 -2.78 10.57
N GLU A 102 -2.22 -3.86 11.30
CA GLU A 102 -1.30 -4.99 11.41
C GLU A 102 -1.04 -5.67 10.07
N ASP A 103 -2.08 -5.87 9.27
CA ASP A 103 -1.93 -6.49 7.95
C ASP A 103 -1.11 -5.64 6.99
N VAL A 104 -1.36 -4.33 6.98
CA VAL A 104 -0.63 -3.40 6.11
C VAL A 104 0.84 -3.30 6.54
N GLU A 105 1.10 -3.19 7.84
CA GLU A 105 2.47 -3.14 8.35
C GLU A 105 3.23 -4.41 8.01
N HIS A 106 2.59 -5.58 8.16
CA HIS A 106 3.21 -6.85 7.81
C HIS A 106 3.58 -6.89 6.32
N HIS A 107 2.64 -6.51 5.45
CA HIS A 107 2.86 -6.51 4.00
C HIS A 107 3.95 -5.51 3.61
N ALA A 108 3.85 -4.27 4.08
CA ALA A 108 4.76 -3.20 3.67
C ALA A 108 6.16 -3.36 4.28
N GLU A 109 6.25 -3.57 5.57
CA GLU A 109 7.54 -3.60 6.27
C GLU A 109 8.24 -4.95 6.20
N GLU A 110 7.51 -6.05 6.47
CA GLU A 110 8.11 -7.38 6.51
C GLU A 110 8.30 -7.98 5.12
N GLU A 111 7.24 -8.02 4.32
CA GLU A 111 7.29 -8.69 3.03
C GLU A 111 7.96 -7.85 1.95
N GLU A 112 7.60 -6.57 1.83
CA GLU A 112 8.18 -5.72 0.80
C GLU A 112 9.54 -5.14 1.19
N GLU A 113 9.61 -4.31 2.22
CA GLU A 113 10.84 -3.57 2.51
C GLU A 113 11.98 -4.43 3.04
N ARG A 114 11.69 -5.41 3.88
CA ARG A 114 12.76 -6.26 4.44
C ARG A 114 13.16 -7.42 3.55
N LYS A 115 12.22 -8.01 2.81
CA LYS A 115 12.49 -9.20 1.99
C LYS A 115 12.60 -8.90 0.50
N MET A 116 11.56 -8.29 -0.07
CA MET A 116 11.49 -8.08 -1.50
C MET A 116 12.46 -7.01 -2.00
N PHE A 117 12.47 -5.83 -1.39
CA PHE A 117 13.27 -4.70 -1.88
C PHE A 117 14.77 -4.99 -1.91
N PRO A 118 15.40 -5.59 -0.86
CA PRO A 118 16.82 -5.93 -0.95
C PRO A 118 17.11 -6.92 -2.08
N LYS A 119 16.22 -7.86 -2.32
CA LYS A 119 16.39 -8.85 -3.40
C LYS A 119 16.27 -8.17 -4.76
N ILE A 120 15.32 -7.25 -4.91
CA ILE A 120 15.13 -6.49 -6.14
C ILE A 120 16.41 -5.68 -6.45
N ARG A 121 17.00 -5.03 -5.45
CA ARG A 121 18.23 -4.26 -5.66
C ARG A 121 19.40 -5.10 -6.14
N LYS A 122 19.43 -6.37 -5.82
CA LYS A 122 20.47 -7.30 -6.30
C LYS A 122 20.19 -7.77 -7.73
N ILE A 123 18.93 -7.90 -8.11
CA ILE A 123 18.51 -8.47 -9.40
C ILE A 123 18.33 -7.40 -10.47
N CYS A 124 17.72 -6.26 -10.13
CA CYS A 124 17.38 -5.22 -11.08
C CYS A 124 18.48 -4.15 -11.14
N SER A 125 18.73 -3.60 -12.34
CA SER A 125 19.66 -2.49 -12.49
C SER A 125 19.04 -1.20 -11.97
N GLN A 126 19.88 -0.24 -11.59
CA GLN A 126 19.40 1.07 -11.17
C GLN A 126 18.63 1.76 -12.29
N GLU A 127 19.06 1.58 -13.54
CA GLU A 127 18.36 2.12 -14.71
C GLU A 127 16.93 1.59 -14.82
N GLU A 128 16.74 0.29 -14.61
CA GLU A 128 15.41 -0.33 -14.60
C GLU A 128 14.54 0.26 -13.49
N LEU A 129 15.11 0.41 -12.30
CA LEU A 129 14.36 0.94 -11.15
C LEU A 129 14.02 2.42 -11.31
N ASP A 130 14.90 3.20 -11.93
CA ASP A 130 14.64 4.63 -12.22
C ASP A 130 13.52 4.78 -13.23
N LYS A 131 13.54 3.99 -14.30
CA LYS A 131 12.50 4.00 -15.32
C LYS A 131 11.15 3.60 -14.71
N LEU A 132 11.17 2.56 -13.90
CA LEU A 132 9.96 2.08 -13.23
C LEU A 132 9.41 3.11 -12.26
N GLY A 133 10.28 3.84 -11.57
CA GLY A 133 9.87 4.94 -10.69
C GLY A 133 9.10 6.01 -11.44
N THR A 134 9.57 6.38 -12.65
CA THR A 134 8.87 7.33 -13.51
C THR A 134 7.50 6.80 -13.94
N GLU A 135 7.43 5.53 -14.30
CA GLU A 135 6.16 4.89 -14.68
C GLU A 135 5.16 4.86 -13.52
N LEU A 136 5.63 4.57 -12.32
CA LEU A 136 4.80 4.56 -11.11
C LEU A 136 4.27 5.95 -10.81
N GLU A 137 5.11 6.96 -10.91
CA GLU A 137 4.71 8.35 -10.67
C GLU A 137 3.66 8.80 -11.67
N THR A 138 3.84 8.46 -12.93
CA THR A 138 2.86 8.75 -13.99
C THR A 138 1.53 8.08 -13.70
N ALA A 139 1.54 6.81 -13.30
CA ALA A 139 0.34 6.07 -12.97
C ALA A 139 -0.40 6.67 -11.77
N LYS A 140 0.36 7.11 -10.77
CA LYS A 140 -0.19 7.75 -9.57
C LYS A 140 -0.86 9.08 -9.90
N ASN A 141 -0.20 9.91 -10.68
CA ASN A 141 -0.74 11.22 -11.08
C ASN A 141 -1.97 11.09 -11.97
N LYS A 142 -2.01 10.06 -12.82
CA LYS A 142 -3.16 9.78 -13.68
C LYS A 142 -4.41 9.50 -12.87
N LYS A 143 -4.28 8.76 -11.77
CA LYS A 143 -5.38 8.48 -10.83
C LYS A 143 -5.87 9.77 -10.19
N GLN A 144 -4.97 10.62 -9.74
CA GLN A 144 -5.32 11.88 -9.11
C GLN A 144 -6.11 12.80 -10.05
N ARG A 145 -5.73 12.85 -11.33
CA ARG A 145 -6.44 13.63 -12.33
C ARG A 145 -7.87 13.12 -12.53
N LYS A 146 -8.08 11.81 -12.49
CA LYS A 146 -9.42 11.23 -12.63
C LYS A 146 -10.29 11.50 -11.40
N ALA A 147 -9.67 11.63 -10.23
CA ALA A 147 -10.37 11.89 -8.98
C ALA A 147 -10.76 13.37 -8.84
N SER A 148 -10.09 14.26 -9.56
CA SER A 148 -10.41 15.69 -9.55
C SER A 148 -11.37 16.03 -10.68
#